data_06d7176350b32b5470ca62eeb3bdae8d
#
_entry.id   06d7176350b32b5470ca62eeb3bdae8d
#
_cell.length_a   1.000
_cell.length_b   1.000
_cell.length_c   1.000
_cell.angle_alpha   90.00
_cell.angle_beta   90.00
_cell.angle_gamma   90.00
#
_symmetry.space_group_name_H-M   'P 1'
#
loop_
_entity.id
_entity.type
_entity.pdbx_description
1 polymer ?
#
loop_
_entity_poly.entity_id
_entity_poly.type
_entity_poly.pdbx_seq_one_letter_code
_entity_poly.pdbx_strand_id
1 'polypeptide(L)'
;MCIWTPDKDLAQCVRGERVVQVDRRTNRIRDAEGVREKFGVEPERIPDFLALVGDSADGYPGIAGVGRVTAARLIAKHGAIEDFPPAVLGDQRELALLFKTLATLRTDAAVFTDVDELRWRGPGGDFAATAARLGDARILVRAQHAVTTPSR
;
A
#
# COMPACT_ATOMS: atom_id res chain seq x y z
N MET A 1 10.49 3.31 -8.94
CA MET A 1 10.10 3.73 -7.57
C MET A 1 9.93 2.46 -6.73
N CYS A 2 10.47 2.47 -5.49
CA CYS A 2 10.35 1.34 -4.58
C CYS A 2 9.51 1.76 -3.37
N ILE A 3 8.45 1.00 -3.07
CA ILE A 3 7.60 1.17 -1.90
C ILE A 3 8.06 0.15 -0.86
N TRP A 4 8.80 0.59 0.16
CA TRP A 4 9.44 -0.27 1.16
C TRP A 4 8.48 -0.65 2.29
N THR A 5 7.52 -1.52 2.00
CA THR A 5 6.54 -1.99 2.98
C THR A 5 5.98 -3.36 2.59
N PRO A 6 5.67 -4.24 3.55
CA PRO A 6 4.93 -5.48 3.29
C PRO A 6 3.42 -5.28 3.20
N ASP A 7 2.93 -4.05 3.43
CA ASP A 7 1.51 -3.71 3.48
C ASP A 7 0.81 -4.06 2.17
N LYS A 8 -0.24 -4.86 2.28
CA LYS A 8 -0.97 -5.40 1.12
C LYS A 8 -1.74 -4.34 0.36
N ASP A 9 -2.20 -3.29 1.04
CA ASP A 9 -2.97 -2.22 0.41
C ASP A 9 -2.15 -1.46 -0.62
N LEU A 10 -0.85 -1.27 -0.32
CA LEU A 10 0.06 -0.60 -1.25
C LEU A 10 0.44 -1.44 -2.48
N ALA A 11 0.00 -2.71 -2.55
CA ALA A 11 0.14 -3.49 -3.78
C ALA A 11 -0.70 -2.92 -4.93
N GLN A 12 -1.77 -2.15 -4.63
CA GLN A 12 -2.55 -1.44 -5.65
C GLN A 12 -1.77 -0.32 -6.36
N CYS A 13 -0.66 0.15 -5.77
CA CYS A 13 0.21 1.17 -6.35
C CYS A 13 1.25 0.61 -7.33
N VAL A 14 1.41 -0.70 -7.40
CA VAL A 14 2.39 -1.36 -8.29
C VAL A 14 2.03 -1.10 -9.76
N ARG A 15 3.06 -0.80 -10.59
CA ARG A 15 2.91 -0.53 -12.03
C ARG A 15 4.04 -1.19 -12.80
N GLY A 16 3.80 -2.40 -13.32
CA GLY A 16 4.82 -3.21 -13.98
C GLY A 16 6.06 -3.34 -13.10
N GLU A 17 7.23 -3.08 -13.69
CA GLU A 17 8.52 -3.01 -13.00
C GLU A 17 8.88 -1.58 -12.57
N ARG A 18 8.10 -0.58 -13.00
CA ARG A 18 8.41 0.85 -12.77
C ARG A 18 8.13 1.27 -11.33
N VAL A 19 7.03 0.77 -10.73
CA VAL A 19 6.69 0.98 -9.33
C VAL A 19 6.54 -0.39 -8.69
N VAL A 20 7.41 -0.73 -7.77
CA VAL A 20 7.48 -2.03 -7.13
C VAL A 20 7.36 -1.93 -5.62
N GLN A 21 6.81 -2.95 -5.00
CA GLN A 21 6.79 -3.09 -3.55
C GLN A 21 8.01 -3.92 -3.10
N VAL A 22 8.64 -3.52 -2.01
CA VAL A 22 9.80 -4.23 -1.46
C VAL A 22 9.49 -4.66 -0.03
N ASP A 23 9.56 -5.95 0.23
CA ASP A 23 9.47 -6.49 1.58
C ASP A 23 10.82 -6.29 2.30
N ARG A 24 10.83 -5.42 3.31
CA ARG A 24 12.04 -5.05 4.06
C ARG A 24 12.69 -6.21 4.81
N ARG A 25 11.96 -7.26 5.14
CA ARG A 25 12.46 -8.40 5.91
C ARG A 25 13.19 -9.39 5.01
N THR A 26 12.65 -9.61 3.82
CA THR A 26 13.14 -10.63 2.89
C THR A 26 13.88 -10.02 1.71
N ASN A 27 13.90 -8.69 1.55
CA ASN A 27 14.36 -7.95 0.37
C ASN A 27 13.70 -8.42 -0.94
N ARG A 28 12.53 -9.08 -0.83
CA ARG A 28 11.80 -9.55 -2.01
C ARG A 28 11.14 -8.37 -2.69
N ILE A 29 11.48 -8.18 -3.96
CA ILE A 29 10.83 -7.21 -4.85
C ILE A 29 9.55 -7.86 -5.38
N ARG A 30 8.47 -7.10 -5.38
CA ARG A 30 7.18 -7.49 -5.95
C ARG A 30 6.76 -6.45 -6.97
N ASP A 31 6.86 -6.80 -8.22
CA ASP A 31 6.30 -6.11 -9.39
C ASP A 31 4.84 -6.55 -9.64
N ALA A 32 4.27 -6.19 -10.79
CA ALA A 32 2.90 -6.58 -11.13
C ALA A 32 2.74 -8.11 -11.21
N GLU A 33 3.74 -8.82 -11.70
CA GLU A 33 3.70 -10.29 -11.74
C GLU A 33 3.74 -10.89 -10.34
N GLY A 34 4.60 -10.39 -9.48
CA GLY A 34 4.65 -10.80 -8.08
C GLY A 34 3.37 -10.46 -7.28
N VAL A 35 2.61 -9.44 -7.70
CA VAL A 35 1.27 -9.17 -7.16
C VAL A 35 0.30 -10.25 -7.63
N ARG A 36 0.27 -10.58 -8.93
CA ARG A 36 -0.56 -11.67 -9.46
C ARG A 36 -0.25 -13.02 -8.81
N GLU A 37 1.02 -13.36 -8.66
CA GLU A 37 1.44 -14.59 -7.97
C GLU A 37 0.92 -14.66 -6.52
N LYS A 38 1.01 -13.54 -5.80
CA LYS A 38 0.63 -13.50 -4.38
C LYS A 38 -0.86 -13.46 -4.15
N PHE A 39 -1.60 -12.66 -4.94
CA PHE A 39 -3.01 -12.36 -4.70
C PHE A 39 -3.96 -13.03 -5.71
N GLY A 40 -3.46 -13.43 -6.88
CA GLY A 40 -4.26 -13.97 -7.97
C GLY A 40 -5.02 -12.91 -8.77
N VAL A 41 -4.67 -11.63 -8.58
CA VAL A 41 -5.32 -10.49 -9.25
C VAL A 41 -4.29 -9.45 -9.67
N GLU A 42 -4.66 -8.60 -10.63
CA GLU A 42 -3.86 -7.44 -11.04
C GLU A 42 -3.76 -6.40 -9.91
N PRO A 43 -2.70 -5.56 -9.88
CA PRO A 43 -2.54 -4.51 -8.89
C PRO A 43 -3.77 -3.60 -8.75
N GLU A 44 -4.41 -3.22 -9.84
CA GLU A 44 -5.59 -2.38 -9.87
C GLU A 44 -6.82 -3.04 -9.24
N ARG A 45 -6.79 -4.36 -9.07
CA ARG A 45 -7.87 -5.18 -8.49
C ARG A 45 -7.62 -5.53 -7.01
N ILE A 46 -6.55 -5.04 -6.43
CA ILE A 46 -6.28 -5.26 -5.01
C ILE A 46 -7.40 -4.74 -4.10
N PRO A 47 -8.00 -3.53 -4.34
CA PRO A 47 -9.14 -3.09 -3.53
C PRO A 47 -10.34 -4.03 -3.62
N ASP A 48 -10.67 -4.52 -4.82
CA ASP A 48 -11.73 -5.52 -5.00
C ASP A 48 -11.44 -6.82 -4.25
N PHE A 49 -10.20 -7.29 -4.34
CA PHE A 49 -9.76 -8.51 -3.66
C PHE A 49 -9.86 -8.37 -2.13
N LEU A 50 -9.36 -7.28 -1.58
CA LEU A 50 -9.39 -7.03 -0.14
C LEU A 50 -10.82 -6.84 0.37
N ALA A 51 -11.68 -6.15 -0.39
CA ALA A 51 -13.09 -6.01 -0.06
C ALA A 51 -13.80 -7.36 0.09
N LEU A 52 -13.49 -8.31 -0.79
CA LEU A 52 -14.09 -9.64 -0.78
C LEU A 52 -13.53 -10.53 0.32
N VAL A 53 -12.22 -10.53 0.51
CA VAL A 53 -11.52 -11.43 1.45
C VAL A 53 -11.54 -10.90 2.89
N GLY A 54 -11.59 -9.57 3.03
CA GLY A 54 -11.45 -8.87 4.30
C GLY A 54 -10.01 -8.51 4.66
N ASP A 55 -9.92 -7.58 5.60
CA ASP A 55 -8.68 -7.15 6.22
C ASP A 55 -8.85 -6.99 7.72
N SER A 56 -8.35 -7.94 8.49
CA SER A 56 -8.44 -7.90 9.95
C SER A 56 -7.60 -6.78 10.57
N ALA A 57 -6.53 -6.33 9.89
CA ALA A 57 -5.72 -5.22 10.37
C ALA A 57 -6.48 -3.89 10.27
N ASP A 58 -7.30 -3.75 9.21
CA ASP A 58 -8.13 -2.56 8.96
C ASP A 58 -9.56 -2.71 9.50
N GLY A 59 -9.87 -3.85 10.13
CA GLY A 59 -11.09 -4.06 10.91
C GLY A 59 -12.33 -4.43 10.10
N TYR A 60 -12.22 -4.86 8.83
CA TYR A 60 -13.37 -5.36 8.07
C TYR A 60 -13.24 -6.84 7.69
N PRO A 61 -14.34 -7.62 7.83
CA PRO A 61 -14.29 -9.09 7.75
C PRO A 61 -14.30 -9.64 6.31
N GLY A 62 -14.59 -8.81 5.31
CA GLY A 62 -14.87 -9.26 3.94
C GLY A 62 -16.26 -9.87 3.78
N ILE A 63 -16.46 -10.61 2.71
CA ILE A 63 -17.75 -11.19 2.34
C ILE A 63 -17.82 -12.64 2.82
N ALA A 64 -18.88 -12.98 3.55
CA ALA A 64 -19.06 -14.31 4.10
C ALA A 64 -19.01 -15.40 3.01
N GLY A 65 -18.18 -16.42 3.23
CA GLY A 65 -18.00 -17.52 2.27
C GLY A 65 -17.06 -17.21 1.10
N VAL A 66 -16.49 -16.02 1.02
CA VAL A 66 -15.56 -15.62 -0.05
C VAL A 66 -14.12 -15.61 0.47
N GLY A 67 -13.40 -16.71 0.25
CA GLY A 67 -11.95 -16.76 0.52
C GLY A 67 -11.12 -16.30 -0.67
N ARG A 68 -9.79 -16.27 -0.49
CA ARG A 68 -8.81 -15.76 -1.48
C ARG A 68 -8.98 -16.34 -2.89
N VAL A 69 -9.12 -17.67 -3.00
CA VAL A 69 -9.26 -18.35 -4.29
C VAL A 69 -10.58 -17.99 -4.96
N THR A 70 -11.66 -17.92 -4.20
CA THR A 70 -12.97 -17.53 -4.71
C THR A 70 -12.98 -16.09 -5.16
N ALA A 71 -12.41 -15.17 -4.36
CA ALA A 71 -12.29 -13.75 -4.71
C ALA A 71 -11.51 -13.56 -6.02
N ALA A 72 -10.33 -14.17 -6.14
CA ALA A 72 -9.52 -14.08 -7.36
C ALA A 72 -10.28 -14.60 -8.59
N ARG A 73 -11.01 -15.72 -8.46
CA ARG A 73 -11.81 -16.29 -9.54
C ARG A 73 -12.99 -15.40 -9.94
N LEU A 74 -13.66 -14.80 -8.97
CA LEU A 74 -14.76 -13.87 -9.24
C LEU A 74 -14.28 -12.64 -9.98
N ILE A 75 -13.16 -12.07 -9.53
CA ILE A 75 -12.52 -10.91 -10.15
C ILE A 75 -12.03 -11.24 -11.58
N ALA A 76 -11.39 -12.39 -11.77
CA ALA A 76 -10.95 -12.82 -13.10
C ALA A 76 -12.13 -13.01 -14.07
N LYS A 77 -13.28 -13.44 -13.56
CA LYS A 77 -14.47 -13.70 -14.38
C LYS A 77 -15.30 -12.44 -14.65
N HIS A 78 -15.41 -11.55 -13.69
CA HIS A 78 -16.39 -10.45 -13.74
C HIS A 78 -15.76 -9.05 -13.70
N GLY A 79 -14.46 -8.92 -13.42
CA GLY A 79 -13.79 -7.62 -13.31
C GLY A 79 -13.95 -6.99 -11.94
N ALA A 80 -14.33 -5.73 -11.88
CA ALA A 80 -14.58 -4.99 -10.65
C ALA A 80 -15.87 -5.44 -9.95
N ILE A 81 -15.98 -5.22 -8.64
CA ILE A 81 -17.19 -5.58 -7.86
C ILE A 81 -18.43 -4.91 -8.43
N GLU A 82 -18.29 -3.69 -8.98
CA GLU A 82 -19.37 -2.95 -9.62
C GLU A 82 -19.97 -3.70 -10.82
N ASP A 83 -19.15 -4.47 -11.52
CA ASP A 83 -19.53 -5.22 -12.73
C ASP A 83 -20.08 -6.63 -12.42
N PHE A 84 -20.08 -7.04 -11.15
CA PHE A 84 -20.59 -8.38 -10.78
C PHE A 84 -22.10 -8.45 -11.00
N PRO A 85 -22.59 -9.54 -11.62
CA PRO A 85 -24.01 -9.79 -11.68
C PRO A 85 -24.65 -9.75 -10.28
N PRO A 86 -25.87 -9.19 -10.12
CA PRO A 86 -26.51 -9.06 -8.80
C PRO A 86 -26.59 -10.35 -8.00
N ALA A 87 -26.76 -11.49 -8.67
CA ALA A 87 -26.85 -12.79 -8.02
C ALA A 87 -25.53 -13.29 -7.41
N VAL A 88 -24.37 -12.69 -7.74
CA VAL A 88 -23.06 -13.15 -7.25
C VAL A 88 -22.85 -12.80 -5.78
N LEU A 89 -23.24 -11.61 -5.38
CA LEU A 89 -23.11 -11.12 -4.00
C LEU A 89 -24.45 -10.96 -3.29
N GLY A 90 -25.55 -10.93 -4.05
CA GLY A 90 -26.90 -10.77 -3.49
C GLY A 90 -27.02 -9.51 -2.64
N ASP A 91 -27.55 -9.69 -1.44
CA ASP A 91 -27.70 -8.65 -0.41
C ASP A 91 -26.37 -8.15 0.20
N GLN A 92 -25.27 -8.88 0.00
CA GLN A 92 -23.93 -8.46 0.47
C GLN A 92 -23.24 -7.46 -0.49
N ARG A 93 -23.85 -7.10 -1.61
CA ARG A 93 -23.23 -6.22 -2.62
C ARG A 93 -22.87 -4.85 -2.04
N GLU A 94 -23.79 -4.23 -1.33
CA GLU A 94 -23.55 -2.89 -0.72
C GLU A 94 -22.42 -2.94 0.30
N LEU A 95 -22.34 -4.02 1.07
CA LEU A 95 -21.29 -4.25 2.03
C LEU A 95 -19.92 -4.42 1.33
N ALA A 96 -19.86 -5.14 0.22
CA ALA A 96 -18.65 -5.31 -0.58
C ALA A 96 -18.16 -3.97 -1.16
N LEU A 97 -19.06 -3.13 -1.64
CA LEU A 97 -18.74 -1.79 -2.14
C LEU A 97 -18.23 -0.85 -1.03
N LEU A 98 -18.81 -0.96 0.16
CA LEU A 98 -18.31 -0.23 1.33
C LEU A 98 -16.88 -0.67 1.67
N PHE A 99 -16.61 -1.99 1.74
CA PHE A 99 -15.26 -2.49 2.00
C PHE A 99 -14.28 -2.11 0.91
N LYS A 100 -14.69 -2.09 -0.36
CA LYS A 100 -13.87 -1.59 -1.45
C LYS A 100 -13.50 -0.11 -1.27
N THR A 101 -14.45 0.71 -0.82
CA THR A 101 -14.19 2.12 -0.52
C THR A 101 -13.13 2.26 0.58
N LEU A 102 -13.20 1.43 1.63
CA LEU A 102 -12.20 1.40 2.70
C LEU A 102 -10.82 0.91 2.22
N ALA A 103 -10.78 -0.08 1.33
CA ALA A 103 -9.55 -0.65 0.80
C ALA A 103 -8.89 0.21 -0.28
N THR A 104 -9.62 1.16 -0.88
CA THR A 104 -9.11 1.99 -1.99
C THR A 104 -8.31 3.16 -1.47
N LEU A 105 -7.03 3.23 -1.85
CA LEU A 105 -6.16 4.37 -1.52
C LEU A 105 -6.62 5.62 -2.26
N ARG A 106 -6.76 6.71 -1.52
CA ARG A 106 -7.14 8.00 -2.08
C ARG A 106 -5.96 8.67 -2.76
N THR A 107 -6.16 9.13 -3.98
CA THR A 107 -5.16 9.87 -4.77
C THR A 107 -5.43 11.38 -4.82
N ASP A 108 -6.55 11.81 -4.23
CA ASP A 108 -7.03 13.19 -4.22
C ASP A 108 -6.83 13.90 -2.86
N ALA A 109 -6.12 13.26 -1.93
CA ALA A 109 -5.79 13.86 -0.64
C ALA A 109 -4.82 15.04 -0.85
N ALA A 110 -5.15 16.19 -0.28
CA ALA A 110 -4.32 17.39 -0.34
C ALA A 110 -3.13 17.27 0.62
N VAL A 111 -2.06 16.64 0.17
CA VAL A 111 -0.84 16.41 0.99
C VAL A 111 0.35 17.26 0.53
N PHE A 112 0.63 17.32 -0.75
CA PHE A 112 1.67 18.16 -1.38
C PHE A 112 1.36 18.28 -2.87
N THR A 113 1.92 19.30 -3.53
CA THR A 113 1.70 19.54 -4.97
C THR A 113 2.84 19.01 -5.82
N ASP A 114 4.04 18.95 -5.27
CA ASP A 114 5.23 18.46 -5.95
C ASP A 114 6.02 17.51 -5.05
N VAL A 115 6.56 16.44 -5.64
CA VAL A 115 7.41 15.46 -4.95
C VAL A 115 8.68 16.11 -4.42
N ASP A 116 9.19 17.15 -5.07
CA ASP A 116 10.38 17.86 -4.63
C ASP A 116 10.20 18.63 -3.31
N GLU A 117 8.95 18.91 -2.90
CA GLU A 117 8.64 19.44 -1.56
C GLU A 117 9.04 18.46 -0.45
N LEU A 118 9.03 17.16 -0.74
CA LEU A 118 9.40 16.09 0.19
C LEU A 118 10.91 15.86 0.25
N ARG A 119 11.68 16.61 -0.55
CA ARG A 119 13.14 16.44 -0.58
C ARG A 119 13.72 16.79 0.77
N TRP A 120 14.34 15.81 1.42
CA TRP A 120 15.04 16.05 2.67
C TRP A 120 16.26 16.93 2.45
N ARG A 121 16.30 18.07 3.15
CA ARG A 121 17.36 19.11 3.04
C ARG A 121 18.30 19.11 4.24
N GLY A 122 18.16 18.11 5.11
CA GLY A 122 18.92 18.02 6.34
C GLY A 122 18.06 18.11 7.59
N PRO A 123 18.67 18.01 8.77
CA PRO A 123 17.98 18.16 10.04
C PRO A 123 17.43 19.58 10.20
N GLY A 124 16.20 19.69 10.72
CA GLY A 124 15.58 20.99 11.05
C GLY A 124 16.33 21.72 12.16
N GLY A 125 16.05 23.03 12.32
CA GLY A 125 16.73 23.88 13.29
C GLY A 125 16.68 23.37 14.74
N ASP A 126 15.60 22.69 15.12
CA ASP A 126 15.41 22.18 16.48
C ASP A 126 16.02 20.79 16.72
N PHE A 127 16.61 20.19 15.66
CA PHE A 127 17.09 18.81 15.73
C PHE A 127 18.25 18.64 16.75
N ALA A 128 19.14 19.62 16.83
CA ALA A 128 20.24 19.62 17.80
C ALA A 128 19.74 19.60 19.25
N ALA A 129 18.75 20.43 19.55
CA ALA A 129 18.10 20.47 20.87
C ALA A 129 17.37 19.15 21.17
N THR A 130 16.71 18.57 20.19
CA THR A 130 16.04 17.27 20.32
C THR A 130 17.05 16.14 20.57
N ALA A 131 18.15 16.10 19.83
CA ALA A 131 19.22 15.11 20.02
C ALA A 131 19.85 15.23 21.42
N ALA A 132 20.07 16.45 21.89
CA ALA A 132 20.57 16.70 23.26
C ALA A 132 19.61 16.19 24.34
N ARG A 133 18.28 16.43 24.17
CA ARG A 133 17.24 15.90 25.07
C ARG A 133 17.19 14.38 25.11
N LEU A 134 17.46 13.71 23.97
CA LEU A 134 17.52 12.27 23.87
C LEU A 134 18.84 11.69 24.42
N GLY A 135 19.82 12.53 24.76
CA GLY A 135 21.10 12.11 25.31
C GLY A 135 22.01 11.39 24.30
N ASP A 136 21.74 11.49 22.98
CA ASP A 136 22.55 10.82 21.95
C ASP A 136 23.09 11.80 20.92
N ALA A 137 24.29 12.33 21.17
CA ALA A 137 24.97 13.23 20.23
C ALA A 137 25.30 12.59 18.86
N ARG A 138 25.37 11.24 18.78
CA ARG A 138 25.67 10.52 17.52
C ARG A 138 24.55 10.69 16.51
N ILE A 139 23.31 10.86 16.96
CA ILE A 139 22.17 11.10 16.07
C ILE A 139 22.37 12.38 15.25
N LEU A 140 22.83 13.46 15.90
CA LEU A 140 23.10 14.73 15.23
C LEU A 140 24.22 14.60 14.20
N VAL A 141 25.34 13.96 14.58
CA VAL A 141 26.47 13.73 13.66
C VAL A 141 26.04 12.90 12.46
N ARG A 142 25.27 11.83 12.67
CA ARG A 142 24.76 10.99 11.57
C ARG A 142 23.82 11.78 10.63
N ALA A 143 22.94 12.60 11.18
CA ALA A 143 22.03 13.42 10.38
C ALA A 143 22.79 14.45 9.53
N GLN A 144 23.81 15.08 10.09
CA GLN A 144 24.67 16.03 9.36
C GLN A 144 25.48 15.34 8.25
N HIS A 145 26.05 14.17 8.52
CA HIS A 145 26.75 13.36 7.52
C HIS A 145 25.85 12.94 6.35
N ALA A 146 24.59 12.62 6.63
CA ALA A 146 23.65 12.21 5.58
C ALA A 146 23.32 13.34 4.59
N VAL A 147 23.46 14.61 4.97
CA VAL A 147 23.29 15.76 4.05
C VAL A 147 24.44 15.85 3.05
N THR A 148 25.66 15.50 3.49
CA THR A 148 26.89 15.68 2.70
C THR A 148 27.22 14.49 1.81
N THR A 149 26.55 13.34 2.05
CA THR A 149 26.79 12.11 1.27
C THR A 149 25.66 11.95 0.24
N PRO A 150 25.93 12.15 -1.07
CA PRO A 150 24.91 11.90 -2.08
C PRO A 150 24.49 10.43 -2.06
N SER A 151 23.19 10.18 -2.10
CA SER A 151 22.65 8.84 -2.30
C SER A 151 23.19 8.27 -3.62
N ARG A 152 23.88 7.15 -3.54
CA ARG A 152 24.23 6.34 -4.73
C ARG A 152 22.99 5.66 -5.28
#